data_110ae4391b3ba21ed416cc42c3e727ee
#
_entry.id   110ae4391b3ba21ed416cc42c3e727ee
#
_cell.length_a   1.000
_cell.length_b   1.000
_cell.length_c   1.000
_cell.angle_alpha   90.00
_cell.angle_beta   90.00
_cell.angle_gamma   90.00
#
_symmetry.space_group_name_H-M   'P 1'
#
loop_
_entity.id
_entity.type
_entity.pdbx_description
1 polymer ?
#
loop_
_entity_poly.entity_id
_entity_poly.type
_entity_poly.pdbx_seq_one_letter_code
_entity_poly.pdbx_strand_id
1 'polypeptide(L)'
;MTRKNKFLVFIMMFFLFLNIFLLFINLWIYNNFGNVKIQEILFTLLSSTSGTDTSLIYSFILKALIPALFIIVISFCFLLFLHKKLNGKILKLLKISCSIFVVSTLLLNVFYTNSRYDIINYLNYKNQKTTIYNKKKAKTKKTSEYIGDSSIIYQNPQDIQITSESSNNLIYIYLESIENSFMDTENGGIKDVNCLPELTQLAKENISFSNTDKLGGALPFTGTTWTIASMTAQLTGLPLKVDVANDMDQQDAFMPGAKTLSDFLHEQGYIQELMIGSQKEFAGTDKLFLQHGYDRIYDYDTLKEMYSYHGNNINKWGFNDGQLFEFAKEELTKLGSTQNKFNFTLATIDCHTPDGFTCSNCPHTYKNQYENVYACQSKQVYNFIKWCQEQDWYTNTTIVLVGDHPTMAQSYIKDIPSTYQRTTYNCFINSKIGTTQIKNRQFTHMDMYPTTLTAMGFKIYGNKLGLGTNLFSKLPTVIEKYGLDYINEEVQKSSEYLDENIYQFN
;
A
#
# COMPACT_ATOMS: atom_id res chain seq x y z
N MET A 1 52.20 15.56 6.37
CA MET A 1 51.50 14.72 5.35
C MET A 1 51.61 15.39 3.99
N THR A 2 52.13 14.68 2.98
CA THR A 2 52.19 15.20 1.61
C THR A 2 50.77 15.38 1.03
N ARG A 3 50.62 16.25 0.01
CA ARG A 3 49.34 16.53 -0.64
C ARG A 3 48.66 15.21 -1.14
N LYS A 4 49.45 14.26 -1.63
CA LYS A 4 49.01 12.92 -2.06
C LYS A 4 48.44 12.07 -0.92
N ASN A 5 49.06 12.13 0.27
CA ASN A 5 48.59 11.38 1.45
C ASN A 5 47.32 11.98 2.05
N LYS A 6 47.14 13.30 1.98
CA LYS A 6 45.86 13.95 2.39
C LYS A 6 44.72 13.53 1.51
N PHE A 7 44.93 13.48 0.21
CA PHE A 7 43.94 13.05 -0.78
C PHE A 7 43.51 11.57 -0.58
N LEU A 8 44.47 10.68 -0.32
CA LEU A 8 44.18 9.26 -0.07
C LEU A 8 43.37 9.05 1.21
N VAL A 9 43.67 9.79 2.26
CA VAL A 9 42.90 9.75 3.53
C VAL A 9 41.48 10.29 3.29
N PHE A 10 41.32 11.34 2.51
CA PHE A 10 40.02 11.88 2.17
C PHE A 10 39.16 10.85 1.42
N ILE A 11 39.71 10.18 0.41
CA ILE A 11 39.02 9.10 -0.33
C ILE A 11 38.59 7.97 0.60
N MET A 12 39.50 7.51 1.46
CA MET A 12 39.22 6.44 2.43
C MET A 12 38.08 6.86 3.40
N MET A 13 38.12 8.08 3.91
CA MET A 13 37.05 8.60 4.79
C MET A 13 35.71 8.75 4.06
N PHE A 14 35.74 9.13 2.80
CA PHE A 14 34.53 9.21 1.98
C PHE A 14 33.88 7.83 1.80
N PHE A 15 34.66 6.80 1.44
CA PHE A 15 34.11 5.45 1.33
C PHE A 15 33.66 4.86 2.67
N LEU A 16 34.37 5.19 3.75
CA LEU A 16 33.94 4.81 5.10
C LEU A 16 32.59 5.47 5.44
N PHE A 17 32.44 6.75 5.12
CA PHE A 17 31.16 7.44 5.30
C PHE A 17 30.04 6.78 4.51
N LEU A 18 30.23 6.52 3.22
CA LEU A 18 29.23 5.85 2.41
C LEU A 18 28.82 4.49 2.99
N ASN A 19 29.79 3.72 3.47
CA ASN A 19 29.53 2.41 4.06
C ASN A 19 28.70 2.50 5.34
N ILE A 20 29.09 3.39 6.26
CA ILE A 20 28.39 3.59 7.53
C ILE A 20 27.01 4.18 7.28
N PHE A 21 26.91 5.15 6.41
CA PHE A 21 25.64 5.81 6.08
C PHE A 21 24.65 4.83 5.43
N LEU A 22 25.13 4.01 4.48
CA LEU A 22 24.32 2.97 3.86
C LEU A 22 23.80 1.94 4.89
N LEU A 23 24.65 1.55 5.84
CA LEU A 23 24.24 0.67 6.94
C LEU A 23 23.14 1.28 7.80
N PHE A 24 23.29 2.54 8.21
CA PHE A 24 22.29 3.21 9.05
C PHE A 24 20.99 3.49 8.28
N ILE A 25 21.05 3.84 7.00
CA ILE A 25 19.86 3.95 6.13
C ILE A 25 19.13 2.61 6.08
N ASN A 26 19.82 1.51 5.78
CA ASN A 26 19.21 0.18 5.72
C ASN A 26 18.54 -0.22 7.04
N LEU A 27 19.19 0.07 8.17
CA LEU A 27 18.62 -0.18 9.50
C LEU A 27 17.40 0.71 9.76
N TRP A 28 17.46 1.98 9.38
CA TRP A 28 16.36 2.91 9.57
C TRP A 28 15.16 2.53 8.71
N ILE A 29 15.36 2.23 7.42
CA ILE A 29 14.29 1.76 6.51
C ILE A 29 13.67 0.48 7.08
N TYR A 30 14.50 -0.49 7.50
CA TYR A 30 13.98 -1.72 8.07
C TYR A 30 13.13 -1.52 9.32
N ASN A 31 13.59 -0.68 10.23
CA ASN A 31 12.88 -0.44 11.51
C ASN A 31 11.57 0.33 11.34
N ASN A 32 11.42 1.11 10.26
CA ASN A 32 10.21 1.89 10.05
C ASN A 32 9.25 1.25 9.02
N PHE A 33 9.78 0.60 7.98
CA PHE A 33 9.00 0.11 6.84
C PHE A 33 9.13 -1.40 6.57
N GLY A 34 10.07 -2.08 7.21
CA GLY A 34 10.28 -3.52 7.03
C GLY A 34 10.94 -3.92 5.71
N ASN A 35 10.41 -4.97 5.10
CA ASN A 35 10.91 -5.50 3.83
C ASN A 35 10.19 -4.82 2.66
N VAL A 36 10.50 -3.56 2.42
CA VAL A 36 9.99 -2.79 1.28
C VAL A 36 10.86 -2.98 0.04
N LYS A 37 10.30 -2.80 -1.14
CA LYS A 37 11.03 -2.77 -2.41
C LYS A 37 11.45 -1.35 -2.77
N ILE A 38 12.41 -1.21 -3.69
CA ILE A 38 12.91 0.10 -4.11
C ILE A 38 11.79 1.01 -4.65
N GLN A 39 10.78 0.46 -5.28
CA GLN A 39 9.64 1.20 -5.79
C GLN A 39 8.86 1.90 -4.67
N GLU A 40 8.62 1.22 -3.55
CA GLU A 40 7.93 1.78 -2.38
C GLU A 40 8.76 2.89 -1.71
N ILE A 41 10.08 2.70 -1.63
CA ILE A 41 11.01 3.71 -1.10
C ILE A 41 10.99 4.96 -2.00
N LEU A 42 11.09 4.78 -3.29
CA LEU A 42 11.08 5.87 -4.27
C LEU A 42 9.74 6.59 -4.28
N PHE A 43 8.64 5.86 -4.22
CA PHE A 43 7.32 6.44 -4.07
C PHE A 43 7.26 7.38 -2.85
N THR A 44 7.65 6.88 -1.67
CA THR A 44 7.67 7.66 -0.43
C THR A 44 8.58 8.89 -0.50
N LEU A 45 9.75 8.78 -1.15
CA LEU A 45 10.71 9.88 -1.27
C LEU A 45 10.31 10.94 -2.30
N LEU A 46 9.53 10.56 -3.30
CA LEU A 46 9.11 11.42 -4.40
C LEU A 46 7.70 12.00 -4.19
N SER A 47 6.90 11.40 -3.31
CA SER A 47 5.58 11.93 -2.96
C SER A 47 5.70 13.29 -2.27
N SER A 48 4.67 14.13 -2.44
CA SER A 48 4.58 15.43 -1.77
C SER A 48 4.75 15.27 -0.25
N THR A 49 5.49 16.21 0.34
CA THR A 49 5.60 16.29 1.81
C THR A 49 4.36 16.90 2.46
N SER A 50 3.41 17.39 1.67
CA SER A 50 2.12 17.89 2.15
C SER A 50 1.32 16.76 2.81
N GLY A 51 0.92 16.94 4.05
CA GLY A 51 0.21 15.92 4.82
C GLY A 51 1.05 14.76 5.36
N THR A 52 2.38 14.78 5.16
CA THR A 52 3.28 13.71 5.64
C THR A 52 3.64 13.90 7.12
N ASP A 53 3.75 12.80 7.87
CA ASP A 53 4.28 12.84 9.24
C ASP A 53 5.76 13.26 9.25
N THR A 54 6.02 14.51 9.60
CA THR A 54 7.38 15.06 9.70
C THR A 54 8.26 14.33 10.73
N SER A 55 7.67 13.54 11.64
CA SER A 55 8.42 12.75 12.63
C SER A 55 9.32 11.71 11.98
N LEU A 56 8.98 11.22 10.78
CA LEU A 56 9.85 10.33 9.99
C LEU A 56 11.14 11.01 9.57
N ILE A 57 11.06 12.29 9.16
CA ILE A 57 12.26 13.09 8.80
C ILE A 57 13.17 13.28 10.03
N TYR A 58 12.59 13.65 11.18
CA TYR A 58 13.36 13.76 12.42
C TYR A 58 13.96 12.41 12.85
N SER A 59 13.19 11.32 12.72
CA SER A 59 13.66 9.96 12.99
C SER A 59 14.85 9.59 12.10
N PHE A 60 14.81 9.91 10.80
CA PHE A 60 15.91 9.69 9.86
C PHE A 60 17.17 10.46 10.28
N ILE A 61 17.02 11.75 10.57
CA ILE A 61 18.14 12.60 11.00
C ILE A 61 18.79 12.05 12.27
N LEU A 62 17.98 11.73 13.29
CA LEU A 62 18.46 11.28 14.59
C LEU A 62 19.02 9.85 14.59
N LYS A 63 18.41 8.93 13.86
CA LYS A 63 18.75 7.50 13.91
C LYS A 63 19.65 7.02 12.77
N ALA A 64 19.76 7.79 11.66
CA ALA A 64 20.62 7.43 10.53
C ALA A 64 21.74 8.45 10.29
N LEU A 65 21.41 9.72 10.06
CA LEU A 65 22.39 10.73 9.65
C LEU A 65 23.37 11.11 10.78
N ILE A 66 22.85 11.48 11.94
CA ILE A 66 23.70 11.93 13.08
C ILE A 66 24.62 10.80 13.56
N PRO A 67 24.19 9.55 13.80
CA PRO A 67 25.09 8.48 14.19
C PRO A 67 26.18 8.19 13.15
N ALA A 68 25.85 8.23 11.85
CA ALA A 68 26.82 8.05 10.78
C ALA A 68 27.91 9.15 10.82
N LEU A 69 27.50 10.41 10.93
CA LEU A 69 28.42 11.54 11.04
C LEU A 69 29.30 11.46 12.31
N PHE A 70 28.70 11.06 13.43
CA PHE A 70 29.44 10.93 14.71
C PHE A 70 30.53 9.87 14.61
N ILE A 71 30.24 8.70 14.05
CA ILE A 71 31.23 7.63 13.85
C ILE A 71 32.35 8.08 12.91
N ILE A 72 32.04 8.86 11.88
CA ILE A 72 33.03 9.41 10.95
C ILE A 72 34.00 10.39 11.68
N VAL A 73 33.46 11.28 12.51
CA VAL A 73 34.27 12.21 13.26
C VAL A 73 35.21 11.44 14.21
N ILE A 74 34.70 10.46 14.94
CA ILE A 74 35.53 9.61 15.83
C ILE A 74 36.60 8.87 15.01
N SER A 75 36.25 8.28 13.88
CA SER A 75 37.19 7.57 13.01
C SER A 75 38.29 8.48 12.48
N PHE A 76 37.94 9.72 12.12
CA PHE A 76 38.89 10.71 11.67
C PHE A 76 39.85 11.13 12.81
N CYS A 77 39.34 11.44 14.01
CA CYS A 77 40.14 11.75 15.17
C CYS A 77 41.08 10.58 15.55
N PHE A 78 40.61 9.35 15.49
CA PHE A 78 41.39 8.15 15.74
C PHE A 78 42.52 7.97 14.71
N LEU A 79 42.26 8.21 13.43
CA LEU A 79 43.27 8.17 12.38
C LEU A 79 44.36 9.25 12.60
N LEU A 80 43.95 10.45 13.02
CA LEU A 80 44.92 11.51 13.37
C LEU A 80 45.80 11.11 14.58
N PHE A 81 45.20 10.49 15.60
CA PHE A 81 45.93 9.96 16.76
C PHE A 81 46.92 8.87 16.36
N LEU A 82 46.52 7.88 15.55
CA LEU A 82 47.41 6.84 15.05
C LEU A 82 48.55 7.40 14.20
N HIS A 83 48.25 8.44 13.41
CA HIS A 83 49.28 9.09 12.56
C HIS A 83 50.37 9.75 13.39
N LYS A 84 50.07 10.22 14.61
CA LYS A 84 51.05 10.79 15.53
C LYS A 84 51.84 9.75 16.30
N LYS A 85 51.27 8.55 16.54
CA LYS A 85 51.87 7.54 17.46
C LYS A 85 52.60 6.41 16.75
N LEU A 86 52.25 6.09 15.48
CA LEU A 86 52.79 4.90 14.81
C LEU A 86 53.93 5.22 13.85
N ASN A 87 54.88 4.30 13.77
CA ASN A 87 55.95 4.31 12.79
C ASN A 87 55.38 4.23 11.36
N GLY A 88 56.05 4.88 10.40
CA GLY A 88 55.55 5.03 9.03
C GLY A 88 55.27 3.73 8.28
N LYS A 89 55.99 2.63 8.57
CA LYS A 89 55.70 1.30 7.95
C LYS A 89 54.43 0.67 8.51
N ILE A 90 54.26 0.69 9.83
CA ILE A 90 53.05 0.14 10.50
C ILE A 90 51.84 0.95 10.10
N LEU A 91 51.95 2.27 10.06
CA LEU A 91 50.86 3.16 9.63
C LEU A 91 50.45 2.90 8.18
N LYS A 92 51.42 2.60 7.28
CA LYS A 92 51.13 2.25 5.88
C LYS A 92 50.38 0.91 5.76
N LEU A 93 50.78 -0.10 6.51
CA LEU A 93 50.12 -1.42 6.54
C LEU A 93 48.68 -1.30 7.07
N LEU A 94 48.52 -0.58 8.19
CA LEU A 94 47.19 -0.29 8.76
C LEU A 94 46.25 0.40 7.75
N LYS A 95 46.74 1.42 7.04
CA LYS A 95 45.94 2.12 6.05
C LYS A 95 45.50 1.18 4.89
N ILE A 96 46.40 0.32 4.43
CA ILE A 96 46.09 -0.67 3.39
C ILE A 96 45.02 -1.66 3.90
N SER A 97 45.23 -2.23 5.10
CA SER A 97 44.25 -3.17 5.68
C SER A 97 42.89 -2.51 5.93
N CYS A 98 42.87 -1.28 6.48
CA CYS A 98 41.60 -0.53 6.65
C CYS A 98 40.92 -0.22 5.31
N SER A 99 41.70 0.14 4.27
CA SER A 99 41.13 0.39 2.96
C SER A 99 40.52 -0.88 2.35
N ILE A 100 41.20 -2.01 2.45
CA ILE A 100 40.68 -3.31 1.98
C ILE A 100 39.40 -3.66 2.76
N PHE A 101 39.41 -3.51 4.09
CA PHE A 101 38.24 -3.77 4.94
C PHE A 101 37.05 -2.89 4.57
N VAL A 102 37.27 -1.57 4.41
CA VAL A 102 36.21 -0.62 4.03
C VAL A 102 35.62 -0.96 2.66
N VAL A 103 36.46 -1.30 1.67
CA VAL A 103 35.98 -1.68 0.33
C VAL A 103 35.19 -3.00 0.39
N SER A 104 35.71 -4.01 1.11
CA SER A 104 35.01 -5.30 1.24
C SER A 104 33.67 -5.16 1.93
N THR A 105 33.60 -4.39 3.01
CA THR A 105 32.33 -4.16 3.72
C THR A 105 31.36 -3.29 2.93
N LEU A 106 31.85 -2.34 2.13
CA LEU A 106 31.01 -1.56 1.22
C LEU A 106 30.40 -2.44 0.13
N LEU A 107 31.18 -3.33 -0.49
CA LEU A 107 30.68 -4.29 -1.47
C LEU A 107 29.61 -5.21 -0.87
N LEU A 108 29.83 -5.71 0.34
CA LEU A 108 28.83 -6.51 1.07
C LEU A 108 27.55 -5.72 1.36
N ASN A 109 27.67 -4.46 1.80
CA ASN A 109 26.53 -3.60 2.03
C ASN A 109 25.76 -3.29 0.75
N VAL A 110 26.44 -3.00 -0.34
CA VAL A 110 25.80 -2.78 -1.65
C VAL A 110 25.08 -4.03 -2.12
N PHE A 111 25.71 -5.20 -2.01
CA PHE A 111 25.09 -6.49 -2.34
C PHE A 111 23.85 -6.74 -1.47
N TYR A 112 23.96 -6.55 -0.15
CA TYR A 112 22.84 -6.69 0.78
C TYR A 112 21.69 -5.73 0.44
N THR A 113 22.02 -4.46 0.19
CA THR A 113 21.04 -3.43 -0.19
C THR A 113 20.31 -3.80 -1.47
N ASN A 114 21.06 -4.26 -2.48
CA ASN A 114 20.47 -4.71 -3.74
C ASN A 114 19.57 -5.93 -3.55
N SER A 115 20.06 -6.95 -2.84
CA SER A 115 19.27 -8.18 -2.58
C SER A 115 17.98 -7.89 -1.83
N ARG A 116 18.00 -6.89 -0.95
CA ARG A 116 16.85 -6.51 -0.13
C ARG A 116 15.82 -5.70 -0.91
N TYR A 117 16.27 -4.66 -1.61
CA TYR A 117 15.39 -3.69 -2.24
C TYR A 117 15.15 -3.93 -3.73
N ASP A 118 15.81 -4.91 -4.31
CA ASP A 118 15.68 -5.32 -5.71
C ASP A 118 16.06 -4.23 -6.73
N ILE A 119 17.07 -3.44 -6.38
CA ILE A 119 17.48 -2.24 -7.13
C ILE A 119 17.91 -2.56 -8.56
N ILE A 120 18.72 -3.63 -8.76
CA ILE A 120 19.24 -3.98 -10.09
C ILE A 120 18.10 -4.41 -11.02
N ASN A 121 17.15 -5.21 -10.55
CA ASN A 121 16.00 -5.61 -11.36
C ASN A 121 15.15 -4.41 -11.74
N TYR A 122 14.96 -3.49 -10.81
CA TYR A 122 14.28 -2.23 -11.08
C TYR A 122 15.00 -1.37 -12.13
N LEU A 123 16.33 -1.22 -12.04
CA LEU A 123 17.14 -0.48 -13.02
C LEU A 123 17.15 -1.17 -14.39
N ASN A 124 17.19 -2.50 -14.42
CA ASN A 124 17.09 -3.28 -15.67
C ASN A 124 15.73 -3.06 -16.34
N TYR A 125 14.64 -3.10 -15.56
CA TYR A 125 13.30 -2.77 -16.04
C TYR A 125 13.26 -1.37 -16.68
N LYS A 126 13.78 -0.37 -16.00
CA LYS A 126 13.85 1.01 -16.49
C LYS A 126 14.67 1.13 -17.79
N ASN A 127 15.82 0.45 -17.87
CA ASN A 127 16.67 0.46 -19.07
C ASN A 127 16.00 -0.25 -20.25
N GLN A 128 15.30 -1.35 -20.03
CA GLN A 128 14.53 -2.05 -21.07
C GLN A 128 13.42 -1.15 -21.61
N LYS A 129 12.69 -0.45 -20.75
CA LYS A 129 11.65 0.51 -21.13
C LYS A 129 12.22 1.61 -22.02
N THR A 130 13.32 2.26 -21.63
CA THR A 130 13.99 3.31 -22.43
C THR A 130 14.45 2.78 -23.80
N THR A 131 14.94 1.53 -23.85
CA THR A 131 15.40 0.91 -25.09
C THR A 131 14.23 0.56 -26.03
N ILE A 132 13.12 0.10 -25.48
CA ILE A 132 11.88 -0.19 -26.23
C ILE A 132 11.29 1.10 -26.78
N TYR A 133 11.18 2.13 -25.97
CA TYR A 133 10.71 3.45 -26.37
C TYR A 133 11.53 4.05 -27.51
N ASN A 134 12.86 3.97 -27.43
CA ASN A 134 13.75 4.47 -28.49
C ASN A 134 13.71 3.64 -29.79
N LYS A 135 13.42 2.32 -29.71
CA LYS A 135 13.25 1.46 -30.89
C LYS A 135 11.92 1.65 -31.61
N LYS A 136 10.88 2.10 -30.91
CA LYS A 136 9.50 2.20 -31.41
C LYS A 136 9.21 3.42 -32.26
N LYS A 137 9.99 4.48 -32.19
CA LYS A 137 9.88 5.55 -33.23
C LYS A 137 9.95 5.02 -34.67
N ALA A 138 10.13 3.68 -34.84
CA ALA A 138 10.38 3.04 -36.13
C ALA A 138 9.38 1.93 -36.58
N LYS A 139 8.42 1.47 -35.77
CA LYS A 139 7.49 0.38 -36.23
C LYS A 139 6.14 0.39 -35.51
N THR A 140 5.08 0.62 -36.25
CA THR A 140 3.68 0.29 -35.90
C THR A 140 3.52 -1.26 -35.87
N LYS A 141 3.49 -1.86 -34.69
CA LYS A 141 3.11 -3.25 -34.50
C LYS A 141 1.99 -3.31 -33.46
N LYS A 142 0.95 -4.14 -33.72
CA LYS A 142 -0.15 -4.40 -32.80
C LYS A 142 0.45 -4.84 -31.47
N THR A 143 0.26 -4.05 -30.43
CA THR A 143 0.78 -4.32 -29.08
C THR A 143 0.00 -5.49 -28.47
N SER A 144 0.68 -6.41 -27.80
CA SER A 144 0.07 -7.56 -27.16
C SER A 144 -0.43 -7.18 -25.78
N GLU A 145 -1.68 -7.52 -25.44
CA GLU A 145 -2.28 -7.34 -24.11
C GLU A 145 -1.68 -8.25 -23.03
N TYR A 146 -0.56 -8.93 -23.34
CA TYR A 146 0.12 -9.82 -22.41
C TYR A 146 0.94 -9.04 -21.36
N ILE A 147 1.04 -9.62 -20.17
CA ILE A 147 1.83 -9.08 -19.06
C ILE A 147 3.22 -9.69 -19.07
N GLY A 148 4.23 -8.86 -19.03
CA GLY A 148 5.62 -9.29 -19.05
C GLY A 148 5.89 -10.20 -20.26
N ASP A 149 6.58 -11.33 -20.02
CA ASP A 149 6.86 -12.36 -21.01
C ASP A 149 5.84 -13.52 -20.95
N SER A 150 4.78 -13.38 -20.13
CA SER A 150 3.84 -14.46 -19.84
C SER A 150 2.72 -14.56 -20.88
N SER A 151 1.96 -15.66 -20.79
CA SER A 151 0.68 -15.83 -21.51
C SER A 151 -0.54 -15.23 -20.75
N ILE A 152 -0.29 -14.41 -19.74
CA ILE A 152 -1.34 -13.77 -18.94
C ILE A 152 -1.84 -12.55 -19.68
N ILE A 153 -3.13 -12.54 -19.98
CA ILE A 153 -3.77 -11.48 -20.73
C ILE A 153 -4.48 -10.53 -19.78
N TYR A 154 -4.20 -9.23 -19.90
CA TYR A 154 -5.00 -8.18 -19.30
C TYR A 154 -6.39 -8.15 -19.97
N GLN A 155 -7.42 -8.22 -19.15
CA GLN A 155 -8.81 -8.11 -19.62
C GLN A 155 -9.24 -6.65 -19.52
N ASN A 156 -9.12 -5.90 -20.62
CA ASN A 156 -9.50 -4.49 -20.62
C ASN A 156 -10.99 -4.33 -20.27
N PRO A 157 -11.33 -3.67 -19.15
CA PRO A 157 -12.74 -3.53 -18.76
C PRO A 157 -13.62 -2.77 -19.76
N GLN A 158 -13.02 -1.95 -20.64
CA GLN A 158 -13.74 -1.24 -21.70
C GLN A 158 -14.33 -2.20 -22.74
N ASP A 159 -13.72 -3.38 -22.92
CA ASP A 159 -14.14 -4.37 -23.93
C ASP A 159 -15.07 -5.45 -23.34
N ILE A 160 -15.31 -5.41 -22.02
CA ILE A 160 -16.12 -6.41 -21.33
C ILE A 160 -17.54 -5.91 -21.13
N GLN A 161 -18.50 -6.70 -21.57
CA GLN A 161 -19.91 -6.40 -21.32
C GLN A 161 -20.25 -6.60 -19.85
N ILE A 162 -20.77 -5.53 -19.22
CA ILE A 162 -21.25 -5.53 -17.84
C ILE A 162 -22.72 -5.09 -17.86
N THR A 163 -23.60 -5.87 -17.24
CA THR A 163 -25.05 -5.61 -17.21
C THR A 163 -25.60 -5.74 -15.80
N SER A 164 -26.73 -5.10 -15.52
CA SER A 164 -27.50 -5.31 -14.29
C SER A 164 -28.97 -5.05 -14.55
N GLU A 165 -29.84 -5.87 -13.97
CA GLU A 165 -31.29 -5.58 -13.91
C GLU A 165 -31.61 -4.58 -12.81
N SER A 166 -30.89 -4.68 -11.70
CA SER A 166 -30.93 -3.73 -10.58
C SER A 166 -29.63 -3.84 -9.78
N SER A 167 -28.97 -2.74 -9.53
CA SER A 167 -27.73 -2.68 -8.74
C SER A 167 -27.93 -1.92 -7.44
N ASN A 168 -27.21 -2.32 -6.41
CA ASN A 168 -27.19 -1.65 -5.10
C ASN A 168 -26.32 -0.39 -5.16
N ASN A 169 -26.53 0.51 -4.20
CA ASN A 169 -25.55 1.51 -3.80
C ASN A 169 -24.29 0.79 -3.27
N LEU A 170 -23.19 1.52 -3.15
CA LEU A 170 -21.95 1.02 -2.59
C LEU A 170 -21.49 1.90 -1.43
N ILE A 171 -21.15 1.27 -0.32
CA ILE A 171 -20.28 1.86 0.70
C ILE A 171 -19.00 1.02 0.70
N TYR A 172 -17.85 1.66 0.39
CA TYR A 172 -16.56 0.99 0.31
C TYR A 172 -15.62 1.53 1.39
N ILE A 173 -15.18 0.68 2.32
CA ILE A 173 -14.37 1.11 3.45
C ILE A 173 -13.00 0.44 3.38
N TYR A 174 -11.97 1.26 3.10
CA TYR A 174 -10.59 0.87 3.24
C TYR A 174 -10.19 0.98 4.72
N LEU A 175 -9.79 -0.14 5.29
CA LEU A 175 -9.39 -0.26 6.68
C LEU A 175 -7.86 -0.25 6.75
N GLU A 176 -7.30 0.87 7.18
CA GLU A 176 -5.85 1.07 7.29
C GLU A 176 -5.17 -0.09 8.04
N SER A 177 -4.27 -0.78 7.35
CA SER A 177 -3.40 -1.84 7.87
C SER A 177 -4.14 -3.04 8.50
N ILE A 178 -5.45 -3.22 8.32
CA ILE A 178 -6.22 -4.31 8.93
C ILE A 178 -5.92 -5.65 8.25
N GLU A 179 -5.23 -6.52 8.97
CA GLU A 179 -4.86 -7.85 8.53
C GLU A 179 -5.35 -8.96 9.50
N ASN A 180 -5.49 -10.16 8.97
CA ASN A 180 -6.08 -11.29 9.71
C ASN A 180 -5.15 -11.84 10.83
N SER A 181 -3.86 -11.52 10.83
CA SER A 181 -2.92 -11.94 11.88
C SER A 181 -3.28 -11.44 13.29
N PHE A 182 -4.08 -10.36 13.37
CA PHE A 182 -4.57 -9.82 14.66
C PHE A 182 -5.78 -10.59 15.24
N MET A 183 -6.37 -11.49 14.48
CA MET A 183 -7.37 -12.43 14.99
C MET A 183 -6.71 -13.50 15.86
N ASP A 184 -7.50 -14.21 16.65
CA ASP A 184 -7.03 -15.39 17.37
C ASP A 184 -6.81 -16.60 16.44
N THR A 185 -6.12 -17.61 16.96
CA THR A 185 -5.75 -18.80 16.19
C THR A 185 -6.96 -19.64 15.77
N GLU A 186 -8.07 -19.59 16.49
CA GLU A 186 -9.31 -20.30 16.13
C GLU A 186 -9.94 -19.68 14.89
N ASN A 187 -9.80 -18.37 14.74
CA ASN A 187 -10.34 -17.60 13.63
C ASN A 187 -9.37 -17.39 12.45
N GLY A 188 -8.18 -17.97 12.49
CA GLY A 188 -7.22 -17.92 11.39
C GLY A 188 -6.08 -16.89 11.56
N GLY A 189 -6.04 -16.19 12.69
CA GLY A 189 -4.93 -15.32 13.08
C GLY A 189 -3.83 -16.04 13.86
N ILE A 190 -3.03 -15.26 14.60
CA ILE A 190 -1.90 -15.78 15.40
C ILE A 190 -1.98 -15.40 16.87
N LYS A 191 -3.01 -14.69 17.30
CA LYS A 191 -3.14 -14.20 18.66
C LYS A 191 -3.79 -15.25 19.57
N ASP A 192 -3.45 -15.21 20.88
CA ASP A 192 -4.17 -15.97 21.92
C ASP A 192 -5.54 -15.31 22.20
N VAL A 193 -5.59 -13.98 22.10
CA VAL A 193 -6.82 -13.19 22.30
C VAL A 193 -7.07 -12.37 21.03
N ASN A 194 -8.27 -12.48 20.49
CA ASN A 194 -8.67 -11.78 19.28
C ASN A 194 -8.64 -10.25 19.47
N CYS A 195 -7.83 -9.56 18.69
CA CYS A 195 -7.76 -8.10 18.68
C CYS A 195 -8.80 -7.46 17.74
N LEU A 196 -9.54 -8.25 16.97
CA LEU A 196 -10.55 -7.79 15.99
C LEU A 196 -11.90 -8.50 16.22
N PRO A 197 -12.45 -8.53 17.46
CA PRO A 197 -13.59 -9.39 17.76
C PRO A 197 -14.84 -9.03 16.93
N GLU A 198 -15.15 -7.75 16.74
CA GLU A 198 -16.35 -7.34 16.02
C GLU A 198 -16.18 -7.50 14.49
N LEU A 199 -14.99 -7.21 13.93
CA LEU A 199 -14.70 -7.51 12.53
C LEU A 199 -14.71 -9.02 12.26
N THR A 200 -14.24 -9.83 13.20
CA THR A 200 -14.34 -11.29 13.14
C THR A 200 -15.81 -11.75 13.11
N GLN A 201 -16.67 -11.14 13.93
CA GLN A 201 -18.10 -11.39 13.91
C GLN A 201 -18.71 -11.03 12.57
N LEU A 202 -18.45 -9.83 12.04
CA LEU A 202 -18.96 -9.42 10.74
C LEU A 202 -18.54 -10.37 9.62
N ALA A 203 -17.28 -10.83 9.61
CA ALA A 203 -16.78 -11.79 8.62
C ALA A 203 -17.46 -13.16 8.69
N LYS A 204 -17.88 -13.60 9.91
CA LYS A 204 -18.63 -14.84 10.10
C LYS A 204 -20.10 -14.74 9.70
N GLU A 205 -20.69 -13.57 9.87
CA GLU A 205 -22.12 -13.33 9.59
C GLU A 205 -22.36 -12.98 8.12
N ASN A 206 -21.33 -12.60 7.37
CA ASN A 206 -21.42 -12.13 6.01
C ASN A 206 -20.48 -12.88 5.06
N ILE A 207 -20.39 -12.46 3.80
CA ILE A 207 -19.49 -13.08 2.83
C ILE A 207 -18.07 -12.54 3.07
N SER A 208 -17.15 -13.43 3.44
CA SER A 208 -15.73 -13.13 3.60
C SER A 208 -14.92 -14.22 2.90
N PHE A 209 -14.24 -13.82 1.81
CA PHE A 209 -13.38 -14.74 1.06
C PHE A 209 -12.09 -15.01 1.82
N SER A 210 -11.67 -16.26 1.83
CA SER A 210 -10.51 -16.71 2.58
C SER A 210 -9.60 -17.60 1.75
N ASN A 211 -8.29 -17.42 1.94
CA ASN A 211 -7.25 -18.28 1.38
C ASN A 211 -7.10 -19.62 2.10
N THR A 212 -7.78 -19.80 3.24
CA THR A 212 -7.76 -21.01 4.05
C THR A 212 -9.17 -21.52 4.35
N ASP A 213 -9.28 -22.58 5.17
CA ASP A 213 -10.54 -23.10 5.72
C ASP A 213 -11.11 -22.24 6.87
N LYS A 214 -10.26 -21.41 7.51
CA LYS A 214 -10.65 -20.42 8.53
C LYS A 214 -10.96 -19.06 7.90
N LEU A 215 -10.95 -17.99 8.69
CA LEU A 215 -10.93 -16.63 8.16
C LEU A 215 -9.53 -16.33 7.61
N GLY A 216 -9.49 -15.56 6.55
CA GLY A 216 -8.31 -15.18 5.83
C GLY A 216 -8.65 -14.05 4.87
N GLY A 217 -7.87 -13.87 3.81
CA GLY A 217 -8.15 -12.75 2.91
C GLY A 217 -7.22 -12.64 1.71
N ALA A 218 -7.09 -11.41 1.22
CA ALA A 218 -6.24 -11.12 0.07
C ALA A 218 -4.76 -11.24 0.42
N LEU A 219 -4.02 -11.90 -0.45
CA LEU A 219 -2.58 -12.05 -0.33
C LEU A 219 -1.88 -10.74 -0.69
N PRO A 220 -0.88 -10.30 0.09
CA PRO A 220 -0.06 -9.16 -0.29
C PRO A 220 0.67 -9.48 -1.61
N PHE A 221 0.70 -8.48 -2.48
CA PHE A 221 1.19 -8.61 -3.84
C PHE A 221 2.02 -7.37 -4.21
N THR A 222 2.99 -7.52 -5.09
CA THR A 222 3.80 -6.39 -5.56
C THR A 222 2.92 -5.29 -6.16
N GLY A 223 3.08 -4.06 -5.67
CA GLY A 223 2.26 -2.91 -6.09
C GLY A 223 0.87 -2.86 -5.47
N THR A 224 0.65 -3.55 -4.30
CA THR A 224 -0.57 -3.47 -3.50
C THR A 224 -0.31 -3.39 -1.99
N THR A 225 0.94 -3.15 -1.57
CA THR A 225 1.37 -3.28 -0.18
C THR A 225 1.43 -1.96 0.60
N TRP A 226 0.87 -0.89 0.05
CA TRP A 226 0.66 0.41 0.71
C TRP A 226 -0.67 1.02 0.22
N THR A 227 -1.21 1.97 0.96
CA THR A 227 -2.60 2.45 0.80
C THR A 227 -3.00 2.79 -0.63
N ILE A 228 -2.31 3.74 -1.30
CA ILE A 228 -2.70 4.16 -2.66
C ILE A 228 -2.52 3.04 -3.69
N ALA A 229 -1.52 2.17 -3.51
CA ALA A 229 -1.30 1.04 -4.40
C ALA A 229 -2.40 -0.02 -4.26
N SER A 230 -2.83 -0.26 -3.04
CA SER A 230 -3.96 -1.14 -2.76
C SER A 230 -5.27 -0.58 -3.32
N MET A 231 -5.55 0.72 -3.10
CA MET A 231 -6.71 1.41 -3.67
C MET A 231 -6.70 1.31 -5.21
N THR A 232 -5.54 1.56 -5.83
CA THR A 232 -5.35 1.41 -7.28
C THR A 232 -5.71 0.01 -7.74
N ALA A 233 -5.17 -1.02 -7.09
CA ALA A 233 -5.43 -2.40 -7.48
C ALA A 233 -6.91 -2.80 -7.34
N GLN A 234 -7.57 -2.31 -6.30
CA GLN A 234 -8.99 -2.58 -6.03
C GLN A 234 -9.92 -1.82 -6.99
N LEU A 235 -9.48 -0.69 -7.53
CA LEU A 235 -10.24 0.08 -8.51
C LEU A 235 -10.00 -0.38 -9.95
N THR A 236 -8.78 -0.82 -10.29
CA THR A 236 -8.37 -1.08 -11.68
C THR A 236 -8.20 -2.55 -12.03
N GLY A 237 -8.06 -3.41 -11.03
CA GLY A 237 -7.62 -4.80 -11.23
C GLY A 237 -6.17 -4.93 -11.68
N LEU A 238 -5.33 -3.91 -11.43
CA LEU A 238 -3.90 -3.87 -11.76
C LEU A 238 -3.08 -3.40 -10.56
N PRO A 239 -1.86 -3.92 -10.36
CA PRO A 239 -0.96 -3.37 -9.35
C PRO A 239 -0.47 -1.98 -9.75
N LEU A 240 -0.23 -1.11 -8.77
CA LEU A 240 0.41 0.17 -9.02
C LEU A 240 1.88 -0.05 -9.39
N LYS A 241 2.29 0.43 -10.56
CA LYS A 241 3.69 0.52 -10.97
C LYS A 241 4.19 1.94 -10.73
N VAL A 242 5.30 2.08 -10.03
CA VAL A 242 5.96 3.37 -9.82
C VAL A 242 7.23 3.40 -10.65
N ASP A 243 7.30 4.31 -11.62
CA ASP A 243 8.53 4.63 -12.34
C ASP A 243 9.17 5.85 -11.69
N VAL A 244 10.47 5.82 -11.45
CA VAL A 244 11.24 6.94 -10.83
C VAL A 244 11.10 8.26 -11.58
N ALA A 245 10.82 8.19 -12.88
CA ALA A 245 10.60 9.40 -13.70
C ALA A 245 9.19 9.97 -13.54
N ASN A 246 8.27 9.24 -12.91
CA ASN A 246 6.85 9.53 -12.86
C ASN A 246 6.38 9.52 -11.41
N ASP A 247 6.53 10.64 -10.77
CA ASP A 247 5.92 10.90 -9.48
C ASP A 247 4.40 11.04 -9.69
N MET A 248 3.60 10.12 -9.15
CA MET A 248 2.14 10.13 -9.30
C MET A 248 1.51 11.41 -8.78
N ASP A 249 2.14 12.03 -7.82
CA ASP A 249 1.78 13.28 -7.22
C ASP A 249 2.03 14.48 -8.16
N GLN A 250 3.08 14.39 -8.99
CA GLN A 250 3.48 15.44 -9.95
C GLN A 250 2.98 15.19 -11.37
N GLN A 251 2.44 14.00 -11.66
CA GLN A 251 1.82 13.73 -12.96
C GLN A 251 0.49 14.46 -13.09
N ASP A 252 0.20 14.93 -14.27
CA ASP A 252 -1.09 15.54 -14.60
C ASP A 252 -2.23 14.51 -14.58
N ALA A 253 -1.92 13.23 -14.78
CA ALA A 253 -2.91 12.17 -14.86
C ALA A 253 -2.47 10.88 -14.15
N PHE A 254 -3.39 10.25 -13.40
CA PHE A 254 -3.19 9.00 -12.67
C PHE A 254 -3.78 7.83 -13.47
N MET A 255 -2.94 7.01 -14.12
CA MET A 255 -3.33 5.85 -14.95
C MET A 255 -4.48 6.17 -15.93
N PRO A 256 -4.33 7.19 -16.80
CA PRO A 256 -5.45 7.74 -17.58
C PRO A 256 -6.09 6.77 -18.57
N GLY A 257 -5.42 5.66 -18.90
CA GLY A 257 -5.97 4.64 -19.77
C GLY A 257 -6.71 3.51 -19.03
N ALA A 258 -6.67 3.51 -17.70
CA ALA A 258 -7.39 2.51 -16.91
C ALA A 258 -8.89 2.82 -16.89
N LYS A 259 -9.72 1.78 -17.07
CA LYS A 259 -11.15 1.83 -16.77
C LYS A 259 -11.38 1.26 -15.39
N THR A 260 -11.66 2.11 -14.44
CA THR A 260 -11.81 1.75 -13.03
C THR A 260 -13.23 1.31 -12.68
N LEU A 261 -13.38 0.74 -11.47
CA LEU A 261 -14.68 0.51 -10.85
C LEU A 261 -15.49 1.81 -10.76
N SER A 262 -14.85 2.90 -10.36
CA SER A 262 -15.50 4.20 -10.23
C SER A 262 -15.86 4.84 -11.56
N ASP A 263 -15.03 4.73 -12.61
CA ASP A 263 -15.43 5.13 -13.96
C ASP A 263 -16.68 4.41 -14.44
N PHE A 264 -16.76 3.11 -14.17
CA PHE A 264 -17.94 2.32 -14.53
C PHE A 264 -19.16 2.78 -13.74
N LEU A 265 -19.05 3.01 -12.43
CA LEU A 265 -20.18 3.49 -11.61
C LEU A 265 -20.61 4.90 -12.01
N HIS A 266 -19.67 5.79 -12.36
CA HIS A 266 -19.98 7.12 -12.90
C HIS A 266 -20.83 7.04 -14.16
N GLU A 267 -20.45 6.17 -15.11
CA GLU A 267 -21.25 5.93 -16.32
C GLU A 267 -22.63 5.33 -16.05
N GLN A 268 -22.80 4.64 -14.92
CA GLN A 268 -24.11 4.15 -14.46
C GLN A 268 -24.90 5.20 -13.67
N GLY A 269 -24.41 6.44 -13.58
CA GLY A 269 -25.09 7.57 -12.94
C GLY A 269 -25.02 7.56 -11.41
N TYR A 270 -24.01 6.90 -10.81
CA TYR A 270 -23.79 6.97 -9.37
C TYR A 270 -23.17 8.31 -8.99
N ILE A 271 -23.66 8.92 -7.92
CA ILE A 271 -22.95 9.99 -7.22
C ILE A 271 -21.85 9.34 -6.39
N GLN A 272 -20.60 9.80 -6.54
CA GLN A 272 -19.44 9.19 -5.92
C GLN A 272 -18.70 10.17 -5.03
N GLU A 273 -18.55 9.82 -3.76
CA GLU A 273 -17.89 10.65 -2.77
C GLU A 273 -16.83 9.84 -2.01
N LEU A 274 -15.65 10.44 -1.84
CA LEU A 274 -14.57 9.91 -1.01
C LEU A 274 -14.46 10.75 0.27
N MET A 275 -14.34 10.09 1.43
CA MET A 275 -14.03 10.74 2.69
C MET A 275 -12.77 10.13 3.30
N ILE A 276 -11.80 10.98 3.62
CA ILE A 276 -10.51 10.62 4.23
C ILE A 276 -10.18 11.60 5.36
N GLY A 277 -9.52 11.12 6.42
CA GLY A 277 -9.10 11.98 7.52
C GLY A 277 -7.85 12.81 7.21
N SER A 278 -7.05 12.42 6.20
CA SER A 278 -5.80 13.05 5.77
C SER A 278 -6.02 14.09 4.66
N GLN A 279 -4.94 14.74 4.22
CA GLN A 279 -4.97 15.62 3.05
C GLN A 279 -5.01 14.80 1.76
N LYS A 280 -5.85 15.22 0.81
CA LYS A 280 -6.11 14.48 -0.44
C LYS A 280 -4.96 14.50 -1.44
N GLU A 281 -4.07 15.47 -1.34
CA GLU A 281 -2.90 15.58 -2.24
C GLU A 281 -1.86 14.50 -1.96
N PHE A 282 -1.87 13.94 -0.74
CA PHE A 282 -0.90 12.90 -0.39
C PHE A 282 -1.03 11.69 -1.31
N ALA A 283 0.11 11.28 -1.87
CA ALA A 283 0.25 10.13 -2.75
C ALA A 283 -0.58 10.19 -4.05
N GLY A 284 -1.08 11.37 -4.44
CA GLY A 284 -1.93 11.54 -5.63
C GLY A 284 -3.34 10.98 -5.46
N THR A 285 -3.83 10.88 -4.23
CA THR A 285 -5.18 10.37 -3.92
C THR A 285 -6.27 11.17 -4.63
N ASP A 286 -6.15 12.51 -4.63
CA ASP A 286 -7.07 13.40 -5.34
C ASP A 286 -7.15 13.08 -6.84
N LYS A 287 -5.99 12.84 -7.46
CA LYS A 287 -5.93 12.51 -8.89
C LYS A 287 -6.53 11.14 -9.18
N LEU A 288 -6.19 10.11 -8.39
CA LEU A 288 -6.75 8.77 -8.56
C LEU A 288 -8.28 8.80 -8.53
N PHE A 289 -8.86 9.51 -7.57
CA PHE A 289 -10.31 9.46 -7.39
C PHE A 289 -11.05 10.46 -8.31
N LEU A 290 -10.64 11.74 -8.36
CA LEU A 290 -11.33 12.75 -9.17
C LEU A 290 -11.22 12.50 -10.68
N GLN A 291 -10.10 11.97 -11.16
CA GLN A 291 -9.93 11.67 -12.59
C GLN A 291 -10.66 10.40 -13.01
N HIS A 292 -11.06 9.56 -12.04
CA HIS A 292 -11.77 8.31 -12.26
C HIS A 292 -13.21 8.34 -11.73
N GLY A 293 -13.90 9.46 -11.92
CA GLY A 293 -15.36 9.54 -11.82
C GLY A 293 -15.90 9.85 -10.44
N TYR A 294 -15.08 10.23 -9.45
CA TYR A 294 -15.58 10.76 -8.18
C TYR A 294 -16.00 12.21 -8.32
N ASP A 295 -17.15 12.56 -7.77
CA ASP A 295 -17.71 13.90 -7.82
C ASP A 295 -17.10 14.81 -6.75
N ARG A 296 -16.68 14.23 -5.59
CA ARG A 296 -16.20 14.99 -4.43
C ARG A 296 -15.25 14.19 -3.55
N ILE A 297 -14.31 14.91 -2.94
CA ILE A 297 -13.45 14.40 -1.86
C ILE A 297 -13.63 15.29 -0.64
N TYR A 298 -14.00 14.66 0.49
CA TYR A 298 -13.98 15.24 1.83
C TYR A 298 -12.67 14.82 2.50
N ASP A 299 -11.70 15.70 2.47
CA ASP A 299 -10.40 15.55 3.10
C ASP A 299 -10.29 16.35 4.40
N TYR A 300 -9.15 16.30 5.08
CA TYR A 300 -8.92 17.01 6.33
C TYR A 300 -9.29 18.48 6.25
N ASP A 301 -8.81 19.20 5.24
CA ASP A 301 -9.01 20.65 5.11
C ASP A 301 -10.48 20.97 4.79
N THR A 302 -11.08 20.22 3.87
CA THR A 302 -12.50 20.36 3.50
C THR A 302 -13.41 20.11 4.68
N LEU A 303 -13.21 19.03 5.44
CA LEU A 303 -14.03 18.69 6.60
C LEU A 303 -13.84 19.70 7.73
N LYS A 304 -12.60 20.15 7.97
CA LYS A 304 -12.30 21.14 9.00
C LYS A 304 -13.00 22.47 8.74
N GLU A 305 -13.00 22.93 7.49
CA GLU A 305 -13.70 24.15 7.08
C GLU A 305 -15.22 23.97 7.15
N MET A 306 -15.75 22.90 6.53
CA MET A 306 -17.18 22.63 6.39
C MET A 306 -17.90 22.51 7.74
N TYR A 307 -17.24 21.86 8.70
CA TYR A 307 -17.79 21.68 10.05
C TYR A 307 -17.27 22.70 11.06
N SER A 308 -16.50 23.72 10.65
CA SER A 308 -15.85 24.68 11.55
C SER A 308 -15.21 23.98 12.75
N TYR A 309 -14.48 22.88 12.48
CA TYR A 309 -14.00 21.97 13.51
C TYR A 309 -12.85 22.56 14.32
N HIS A 310 -13.04 22.62 15.65
CA HIS A 310 -12.06 23.12 16.63
C HIS A 310 -11.73 22.09 17.72
N GLY A 311 -12.19 20.83 17.54
CA GLY A 311 -11.94 19.75 18.50
C GLY A 311 -10.52 19.18 18.41
N ASN A 312 -10.23 18.22 19.32
CA ASN A 312 -8.92 17.60 19.45
C ASN A 312 -8.87 16.13 18.91
N ASN A 313 -9.93 15.68 18.21
CA ASN A 313 -9.99 14.32 17.65
C ASN A 313 -9.20 14.26 16.33
N ILE A 314 -7.93 14.63 16.42
CA ILE A 314 -6.97 14.64 15.32
C ILE A 314 -5.70 13.87 15.73
N ASN A 315 -5.06 13.26 14.76
CA ASN A 315 -3.74 12.66 14.87
C ASN A 315 -2.76 13.38 13.93
N LYS A 316 -1.57 12.84 13.74
CA LYS A 316 -0.55 13.45 12.87
C LYS A 316 -0.91 13.49 11.38
N TRP A 317 -1.85 12.65 10.95
CA TRP A 317 -2.32 12.57 9.56
C TRP A 317 -3.55 13.42 9.30
N GLY A 318 -4.32 13.74 10.35
CA GLY A 318 -5.57 14.50 10.25
C GLY A 318 -6.60 14.01 11.25
N PHE A 319 -7.86 13.85 10.83
CA PHE A 319 -8.92 13.35 11.72
C PHE A 319 -8.71 11.89 12.09
N ASN A 320 -8.94 11.56 13.38
CA ASN A 320 -8.98 10.16 13.77
C ASN A 320 -10.30 9.50 13.30
N ASP A 321 -10.29 8.15 13.27
CA ASP A 321 -11.37 7.36 12.67
C ASP A 321 -12.73 7.62 13.33
N GLY A 322 -12.76 7.82 14.66
CA GLY A 322 -14.00 8.10 15.37
C GLY A 322 -14.69 9.37 14.89
N GLN A 323 -13.91 10.44 14.68
CA GLN A 323 -14.44 11.69 14.15
C GLN A 323 -14.83 11.56 12.68
N LEU A 324 -14.05 10.80 11.91
CA LEU A 324 -14.33 10.56 10.51
C LEU A 324 -15.65 9.81 10.30
N PHE A 325 -15.94 8.80 11.14
CA PHE A 325 -17.22 8.10 11.11
C PHE A 325 -18.41 9.01 11.45
N GLU A 326 -18.27 9.99 12.35
CA GLU A 326 -19.34 10.94 12.64
C GLU A 326 -19.62 11.83 11.43
N PHE A 327 -18.60 12.36 10.76
CA PHE A 327 -18.78 13.12 9.51
C PHE A 327 -19.41 12.24 8.41
N ALA A 328 -18.98 10.99 8.30
CA ALA A 328 -19.52 10.05 7.33
C ALA A 328 -21.01 9.78 7.52
N LYS A 329 -21.48 9.70 8.78
CA LYS A 329 -22.92 9.55 9.08
C LYS A 329 -23.73 10.76 8.59
N GLU A 330 -23.22 11.98 8.80
CA GLU A 330 -23.88 13.19 8.35
C GLU A 330 -23.98 13.27 6.82
N GLU A 331 -22.87 13.01 6.11
CA GLU A 331 -22.86 13.05 4.64
C GLU A 331 -23.69 11.90 4.04
N LEU A 332 -23.61 10.69 4.56
CA LEU A 332 -24.44 9.56 4.13
C LEU A 332 -25.94 9.80 4.40
N THR A 333 -26.30 10.52 5.47
CA THR A 333 -27.70 10.92 5.71
C THR A 333 -28.19 11.84 4.61
N LYS A 334 -27.37 12.81 4.19
CA LYS A 334 -27.69 13.73 3.08
C LYS A 334 -27.77 12.96 1.76
N LEU A 335 -26.74 12.16 1.46
CA LEU A 335 -26.63 11.39 0.21
C LEU A 335 -27.77 10.38 0.09
N GLY A 336 -28.07 9.66 1.15
CA GLY A 336 -29.15 8.66 1.20
C GLY A 336 -30.55 9.24 1.14
N SER A 337 -30.73 10.55 1.44
CA SER A 337 -32.00 11.25 1.26
C SER A 337 -32.30 11.57 -0.20
N THR A 338 -31.29 11.50 -1.06
CA THR A 338 -31.49 11.64 -2.51
C THR A 338 -32.09 10.36 -3.11
N GLN A 339 -32.72 10.45 -4.28
CA GLN A 339 -33.18 9.27 -5.00
C GLN A 339 -32.10 8.70 -5.95
N ASN A 340 -30.90 9.26 -5.90
CA ASN A 340 -29.79 8.84 -6.76
C ASN A 340 -29.10 7.60 -6.19
N LYS A 341 -28.56 6.78 -7.07
CA LYS A 341 -27.60 5.77 -6.66
C LYS A 341 -26.31 6.43 -6.21
N PHE A 342 -25.67 5.86 -5.21
CA PHE A 342 -24.41 6.41 -4.69
C PHE A 342 -23.33 5.36 -4.47
N ASN A 343 -22.09 5.82 -4.52
CA ASN A 343 -20.90 5.17 -4.03
C ASN A 343 -20.22 6.09 -3.01
N PHE A 344 -20.23 5.69 -1.75
CA PHE A 344 -19.54 6.40 -0.69
C PHE A 344 -18.32 5.60 -0.25
N THR A 345 -17.14 6.16 -0.47
CA THR A 345 -15.88 5.52 -0.09
C THR A 345 -15.28 6.22 1.12
N LEU A 346 -14.80 5.43 2.08
CA LEU A 346 -14.17 5.89 3.31
C LEU A 346 -12.82 5.18 3.49
N ALA A 347 -11.78 5.93 3.93
CA ALA A 347 -10.52 5.32 4.32
C ALA A 347 -10.15 5.73 5.76
N THR A 348 -9.93 4.74 6.61
CA THR A 348 -9.50 4.91 8.00
C THR A 348 -7.99 5.15 8.08
N ILE A 349 -7.47 5.60 9.23
CA ILE A 349 -6.06 5.96 9.40
C ILE A 349 -5.45 5.58 10.75
N ASP A 350 -6.28 5.36 11.79
CA ASP A 350 -5.76 5.21 13.15
C ASP A 350 -4.84 4.00 13.35
N CYS A 351 -4.95 2.95 12.51
CA CYS A 351 -4.05 1.79 12.55
C CYS A 351 -2.74 1.98 11.78
N HIS A 352 -2.42 3.19 11.32
CA HIS A 352 -1.18 3.46 10.60
C HIS A 352 0.08 3.25 11.48
N THR A 353 1.09 2.66 10.87
CA THR A 353 2.40 2.39 11.51
C THR A 353 3.03 3.68 12.10
N PRO A 354 3.91 3.61 13.14
CA PRO A 354 4.47 2.39 13.74
C PRO A 354 3.64 1.72 14.84
N ASP A 355 2.79 2.45 15.57
CA ASP A 355 2.11 1.96 16.77
C ASP A 355 0.61 2.32 16.79
N GLY A 356 0.08 2.83 15.67
CA GLY A 356 -1.26 3.37 15.57
C GLY A 356 -1.47 4.65 16.39
N PHE A 357 -2.67 5.21 16.27
CA PHE A 357 -3.07 6.44 16.96
C PHE A 357 -4.21 6.14 17.92
N THR A 358 -3.97 6.36 19.22
CA THR A 358 -5.00 6.17 20.23
C THR A 358 -5.98 7.35 20.25
N CYS A 359 -7.25 7.05 20.43
CA CYS A 359 -8.30 8.01 20.73
C CYS A 359 -8.88 7.76 22.13
N SER A 360 -9.77 8.63 22.60
CA SER A 360 -10.42 8.50 23.91
C SER A 360 -11.27 7.23 24.07
N ASN A 361 -11.65 6.57 22.97
CA ASN A 361 -12.47 5.37 22.95
C ASN A 361 -11.66 4.07 22.89
N CYS A 362 -10.33 4.17 22.75
CA CYS A 362 -9.48 2.99 22.68
C CYS A 362 -9.50 2.19 24.00
N PRO A 363 -9.64 0.88 23.95
CA PRO A 363 -9.51 0.05 25.14
C PRO A 363 -8.07 0.04 25.65
N HIS A 364 -7.91 -0.37 26.92
CA HIS A 364 -6.61 -0.60 27.54
C HIS A 364 -6.48 -2.10 27.94
N THR A 365 -7.05 -2.97 27.13
CA THR A 365 -7.15 -4.41 27.43
C THR A 365 -5.87 -5.17 27.07
N TYR A 366 -5.20 -4.76 26.00
CA TYR A 366 -4.02 -5.42 25.47
C TYR A 366 -2.75 -4.73 25.98
N LYS A 367 -1.66 -5.50 26.08
CA LYS A 367 -0.36 -4.96 26.48
C LYS A 367 0.22 -3.95 25.50
N ASN A 368 0.02 -4.22 24.21
CA ASN A 368 0.56 -3.43 23.13
C ASN A 368 -0.45 -2.33 22.74
N GLN A 369 0.00 -1.10 22.61
CA GLN A 369 -0.84 0.02 22.13
C GLN A 369 -1.46 -0.30 20.78
N TYR A 370 -0.70 -0.87 19.87
CA TYR A 370 -1.15 -1.19 18.52
C TYR A 370 -2.34 -2.15 18.53
N GLU A 371 -2.32 -3.18 19.38
CA GLU A 371 -3.44 -4.11 19.57
C GLU A 371 -4.70 -3.41 20.12
N ASN A 372 -4.52 -2.44 21.02
CA ASN A 372 -5.63 -1.64 21.53
C ASN A 372 -6.25 -0.74 20.45
N VAL A 373 -5.42 -0.18 19.53
CA VAL A 373 -5.90 0.61 18.39
C VAL A 373 -6.69 -0.26 17.42
N TYR A 374 -6.20 -1.49 17.12
CA TYR A 374 -6.92 -2.44 16.28
C TYR A 374 -8.28 -2.82 16.86
N ALA A 375 -8.34 -3.10 18.17
CA ALA A 375 -9.61 -3.38 18.85
C ALA A 375 -10.55 -2.18 18.86
N CYS A 376 -10.00 -0.97 18.99
CA CYS A 376 -10.77 0.26 18.88
C CYS A 376 -11.40 0.40 17.50
N GLN A 377 -10.61 0.22 16.44
CA GLN A 377 -11.09 0.31 15.06
C GLN A 377 -12.12 -0.77 14.76
N SER A 378 -11.89 -2.03 15.20
CA SER A 378 -12.86 -3.13 15.08
C SER A 378 -14.24 -2.72 15.61
N LYS A 379 -14.28 -2.13 16.80
CA LYS A 379 -15.52 -1.68 17.44
C LYS A 379 -16.13 -0.48 16.75
N GLN A 380 -15.33 0.50 16.33
CA GLN A 380 -15.82 1.70 15.65
C GLN A 380 -16.46 1.35 14.31
N VAL A 381 -15.80 0.51 13.50
CA VAL A 381 -16.34 0.01 12.23
C VAL A 381 -17.66 -0.74 12.47
N TYR A 382 -17.70 -1.65 13.45
CA TYR A 382 -18.91 -2.39 13.79
C TYR A 382 -20.07 -1.45 14.14
N ASN A 383 -19.83 -0.45 14.98
CA ASN A 383 -20.86 0.53 15.38
C ASN A 383 -21.33 1.34 14.16
N PHE A 384 -20.42 1.71 13.26
CA PHE A 384 -20.78 2.39 12.02
C PHE A 384 -21.65 1.51 11.12
N ILE A 385 -21.31 0.19 10.98
CA ILE A 385 -22.15 -0.75 10.23
C ILE A 385 -23.53 -0.91 10.87
N LYS A 386 -23.62 -0.97 12.21
CA LYS A 386 -24.92 -1.03 12.91
C LYS A 386 -25.75 0.21 12.64
N TRP A 387 -25.16 1.39 12.65
CA TRP A 387 -25.84 2.63 12.27
C TRP A 387 -26.31 2.58 10.79
N CYS A 388 -25.49 2.08 9.86
CA CYS A 388 -25.91 1.90 8.47
C CYS A 388 -27.13 0.98 8.35
N GLN A 389 -27.20 -0.09 9.15
CA GLN A 389 -28.31 -1.06 9.16
C GLN A 389 -29.66 -0.45 9.59
N GLU A 390 -29.63 0.67 10.29
CA GLU A 390 -30.82 1.41 10.74
C GLU A 390 -31.35 2.40 9.69
N GLN A 391 -30.61 2.60 8.58
CA GLN A 391 -30.97 3.58 7.56
C GLN A 391 -31.89 3.01 6.48
N ASP A 392 -32.82 3.81 5.98
CA ASP A 392 -33.80 3.39 4.94
C ASP A 392 -33.12 2.88 3.66
N TRP A 393 -31.97 3.45 3.29
CA TRP A 393 -31.21 3.09 2.11
C TRP A 393 -30.43 1.78 2.26
N TYR A 394 -30.29 1.23 3.46
CA TYR A 394 -29.46 0.04 3.73
C TYR A 394 -29.88 -1.18 2.91
N THR A 395 -31.16 -1.43 2.75
CA THR A 395 -31.68 -2.60 2.01
C THR A 395 -31.20 -2.66 0.58
N ASN A 396 -30.87 -1.50 -0.01
CA ASN A 396 -30.38 -1.35 -1.37
C ASN A 396 -28.89 -0.95 -1.41
N THR A 397 -28.12 -1.25 -0.37
CA THR A 397 -26.72 -0.85 -0.28
C THR A 397 -25.85 -2.05 0.05
N THR A 398 -24.86 -2.32 -0.78
CA THR A 398 -23.78 -3.27 -0.49
C THR A 398 -22.67 -2.53 0.23
N ILE A 399 -22.18 -3.11 1.35
CA ILE A 399 -21.05 -2.55 2.07
C ILE A 399 -19.86 -3.51 1.92
N VAL A 400 -18.72 -2.97 1.50
CA VAL A 400 -17.46 -3.69 1.34
C VAL A 400 -16.44 -3.15 2.32
N LEU A 401 -15.96 -4.00 3.21
CA LEU A 401 -14.88 -3.71 4.15
C LEU A 401 -13.62 -4.44 3.67
N VAL A 402 -12.51 -3.73 3.51
CA VAL A 402 -11.25 -4.33 3.05
C VAL A 402 -10.08 -3.71 3.80
N GLY A 403 -9.24 -4.55 4.42
CA GLY A 403 -7.91 -4.12 4.84
C GLY A 403 -7.09 -3.73 3.62
N ASP A 404 -6.55 -2.53 3.61
CA ASP A 404 -5.85 -2.02 2.43
C ASP A 404 -4.51 -2.73 2.21
N HIS A 405 -3.70 -2.92 3.25
CA HIS A 405 -2.46 -3.69 3.19
C HIS A 405 -2.11 -4.27 4.57
N PRO A 406 -1.20 -5.27 4.65
CA PRO A 406 -0.69 -5.74 5.93
C PRO A 406 0.15 -4.66 6.61
N THR A 407 0.07 -4.57 7.95
CA THR A 407 0.85 -3.58 8.69
C THR A 407 2.35 -3.64 8.37
N MET A 408 2.99 -2.47 8.32
CA MET A 408 4.45 -2.32 8.19
C MET A 408 5.14 -2.21 9.55
N ALA A 409 4.42 -2.25 10.68
CA ALA A 409 4.95 -2.08 12.02
C ALA A 409 5.91 -3.21 12.42
N GLN A 410 7.21 -2.92 12.38
CA GLN A 410 8.26 -3.92 12.66
C GLN A 410 8.24 -4.43 14.09
N SER A 411 7.82 -3.62 15.03
CA SER A 411 7.61 -4.02 16.43
C SER A 411 6.63 -5.18 16.56
N TYR A 412 5.66 -5.27 15.63
CA TYR A 412 4.66 -6.32 15.56
C TYR A 412 5.05 -7.48 14.63
N ILE A 413 5.54 -7.16 13.42
CA ILE A 413 5.84 -8.15 12.37
C ILE A 413 6.91 -9.17 12.81
N LYS A 414 7.92 -8.74 13.58
CA LYS A 414 8.99 -9.62 14.07
C LYS A 414 8.49 -10.83 14.87
N ASP A 415 7.32 -10.73 15.47
CA ASP A 415 6.72 -11.77 16.30
C ASP A 415 5.76 -12.68 15.50
N ILE A 416 5.54 -12.40 14.21
CA ILE A 416 4.74 -13.24 13.30
C ILE A 416 5.60 -14.43 12.85
N PRO A 417 5.15 -15.68 13.04
CA PRO A 417 5.87 -16.86 12.54
C PRO A 417 6.07 -16.78 11.03
N SER A 418 7.28 -17.11 10.54
CA SER A 418 7.60 -17.09 9.10
C SER A 418 6.74 -18.07 8.26
N THR A 419 6.12 -19.04 8.90
CA THR A 419 5.19 -20.00 8.28
C THR A 419 3.77 -19.47 8.17
N TYR A 420 3.44 -18.35 8.83
CA TYR A 420 2.12 -17.76 8.76
C TYR A 420 2.02 -16.86 7.50
N GLN A 421 1.06 -17.16 6.65
CA GLN A 421 0.77 -16.36 5.47
C GLN A 421 -0.14 -15.18 5.85
N ARG A 422 0.43 -13.97 5.89
CA ARG A 422 -0.32 -12.75 6.19
C ARG A 422 -1.29 -12.43 5.06
N THR A 423 -2.49 -12.02 5.42
CA THR A 423 -3.56 -11.62 4.49
C THR A 423 -4.35 -10.46 5.04
N THR A 424 -4.87 -9.60 4.17
CA THR A 424 -5.73 -8.48 4.57
C THR A 424 -7.16 -8.95 4.79
N TYR A 425 -7.86 -8.27 5.69
CA TYR A 425 -9.28 -8.51 6.00
C TYR A 425 -10.16 -8.20 4.80
N ASN A 426 -11.28 -8.91 4.63
CA ASN A 426 -12.37 -8.56 3.71
C ASN A 426 -13.73 -9.02 4.23
N CYS A 427 -14.78 -8.24 3.91
CA CYS A 427 -16.16 -8.60 4.24
C CYS A 427 -17.13 -7.87 3.30
N PHE A 428 -18.06 -8.62 2.71
CA PHE A 428 -19.13 -8.11 1.85
C PHE A 428 -20.46 -8.24 2.59
N ILE A 429 -20.99 -7.13 3.07
CA ILE A 429 -22.26 -7.06 3.81
C ILE A 429 -23.37 -6.68 2.86
N ASN A 430 -24.53 -7.32 3.00
CA ASN A 430 -25.70 -7.11 2.14
C ASN A 430 -25.38 -7.24 0.64
N SER A 431 -24.53 -8.23 0.31
CA SER A 431 -24.26 -8.57 -1.08
C SER A 431 -25.53 -9.05 -1.78
N LYS A 432 -25.80 -8.54 -2.98
CA LYS A 432 -26.96 -8.93 -3.78
C LYS A 432 -26.87 -10.37 -4.30
N ILE A 433 -25.66 -10.90 -4.41
CA ILE A 433 -25.38 -12.24 -4.89
C ILE A 433 -24.80 -13.07 -3.74
N GLY A 434 -25.37 -14.24 -3.50
CA GLY A 434 -24.85 -15.20 -2.54
C GLY A 434 -23.80 -16.15 -3.15
N THR A 435 -22.94 -16.70 -2.32
CA THR A 435 -21.99 -17.75 -2.70
C THR A 435 -21.66 -18.63 -1.50
N THR A 436 -21.36 -19.91 -1.76
CA THR A 436 -20.82 -20.84 -0.76
C THR A 436 -19.32 -21.10 -0.96
N GLN A 437 -18.74 -20.57 -2.02
CA GLN A 437 -17.32 -20.79 -2.39
C GLN A 437 -16.44 -19.69 -1.83
N ILE A 438 -16.46 -19.52 -0.51
CA ILE A 438 -15.74 -18.44 0.18
C ILE A 438 -14.42 -18.89 0.80
N LYS A 439 -14.10 -20.19 0.81
CA LYS A 439 -12.92 -20.76 1.47
C LYS A 439 -11.92 -21.33 0.45
N ASN A 440 -10.65 -21.38 0.87
CA ASN A 440 -9.55 -21.92 0.08
C ASN A 440 -9.42 -21.26 -1.31
N ARG A 441 -9.65 -19.94 -1.39
CA ARG A 441 -9.49 -19.11 -2.57
C ARG A 441 -8.21 -18.27 -2.46
N GLN A 442 -7.23 -18.52 -3.32
CA GLN A 442 -6.04 -17.68 -3.39
C GLN A 442 -6.33 -16.46 -4.25
N PHE A 443 -6.30 -15.26 -3.67
CA PHE A 443 -6.64 -14.01 -4.37
C PHE A 443 -5.85 -12.82 -3.83
N THR A 444 -5.87 -11.72 -4.58
CA THR A 444 -5.21 -10.46 -4.25
C THR A 444 -6.21 -9.31 -4.32
N HIS A 445 -5.77 -8.09 -4.02
CA HIS A 445 -6.59 -6.89 -4.15
C HIS A 445 -7.06 -6.62 -5.58
N MET A 446 -6.38 -7.15 -6.60
CA MET A 446 -6.83 -7.03 -7.99
C MET A 446 -8.19 -7.71 -8.24
N ASP A 447 -8.49 -8.76 -7.49
CA ASP A 447 -9.74 -9.52 -7.62
C ASP A 447 -10.95 -8.77 -7.02
N MET A 448 -10.71 -7.70 -6.24
CA MET A 448 -11.78 -6.92 -5.58
C MET A 448 -12.62 -6.13 -6.58
N TYR A 449 -12.05 -5.62 -7.68
CA TYR A 449 -12.79 -4.89 -8.70
C TYR A 449 -13.98 -5.69 -9.26
N PRO A 450 -13.78 -6.83 -9.96
CA PRO A 450 -14.91 -7.61 -10.48
C PRO A 450 -15.78 -8.20 -9.37
N THR A 451 -15.22 -8.50 -8.20
CA THR A 451 -15.95 -9.07 -7.07
C THR A 451 -16.91 -8.04 -6.46
N THR A 452 -16.49 -6.78 -6.30
CA THR A 452 -17.33 -5.70 -5.79
C THR A 452 -18.52 -5.43 -6.71
N LEU A 453 -18.29 -5.30 -8.02
CA LEU A 453 -19.38 -5.11 -8.97
C LEU A 453 -20.39 -6.26 -8.92
N THR A 454 -19.90 -7.50 -8.79
CA THR A 454 -20.80 -8.67 -8.66
C THR A 454 -21.60 -8.63 -7.37
N ALA A 455 -20.96 -8.27 -6.23
CA ALA A 455 -21.65 -8.11 -4.95
C ALA A 455 -22.77 -7.05 -5.02
N MET A 456 -22.60 -5.98 -5.81
CA MET A 456 -23.60 -4.96 -6.06
C MET A 456 -24.75 -5.43 -6.98
N GLY A 457 -24.62 -6.56 -7.64
CA GLY A 457 -25.62 -7.12 -8.56
C GLY A 457 -25.32 -6.92 -10.04
N PHE A 458 -24.10 -6.52 -10.40
CA PHE A 458 -23.68 -6.49 -11.81
C PHE A 458 -23.22 -7.87 -12.28
N LYS A 459 -23.56 -8.19 -13.50
CA LYS A 459 -23.11 -9.41 -14.20
C LYS A 459 -21.99 -9.06 -15.17
N ILE A 460 -20.81 -9.63 -14.95
CA ILE A 460 -19.62 -9.42 -15.76
C ILE A 460 -19.46 -10.62 -16.70
N TYR A 461 -19.48 -10.38 -18.00
CA TYR A 461 -19.26 -11.45 -18.98
C TYR A 461 -17.78 -11.88 -18.93
N GLY A 462 -17.54 -13.20 -18.78
CA GLY A 462 -16.19 -13.74 -18.58
C GLY A 462 -15.66 -13.65 -17.15
N ASN A 463 -16.36 -12.97 -16.22
CA ASN A 463 -16.01 -12.87 -14.81
C ASN A 463 -14.58 -12.35 -14.50
N LYS A 464 -14.04 -11.51 -15.37
CA LYS A 464 -12.68 -10.94 -15.22
C LYS A 464 -12.67 -9.48 -15.65
N LEU A 465 -11.94 -8.65 -14.89
CA LEU A 465 -11.67 -7.25 -15.23
C LEU A 465 -10.22 -6.94 -14.79
N GLY A 466 -9.42 -6.35 -15.69
CA GLY A 466 -7.99 -6.19 -15.44
C GLY A 466 -7.30 -7.57 -15.35
N LEU A 467 -6.58 -7.79 -14.27
CA LEU A 467 -6.04 -9.10 -13.87
C LEU A 467 -6.94 -9.81 -12.86
N GLY A 468 -7.94 -9.10 -12.33
CA GLY A 468 -8.83 -9.60 -11.30
C GLY A 468 -9.85 -10.59 -11.83
N THR A 469 -10.19 -11.55 -10.99
CA THR A 469 -11.23 -12.55 -11.21
C THR A 469 -12.35 -12.37 -10.17
N ASN A 470 -13.58 -12.38 -10.61
CA ASN A 470 -14.76 -12.36 -9.75
C ASN A 470 -14.79 -13.59 -8.82
N LEU A 471 -14.64 -13.37 -7.52
CA LEU A 471 -14.56 -14.43 -6.50
C LEU A 471 -15.89 -15.16 -6.27
N PHE A 472 -17.02 -14.58 -6.68
CA PHE A 472 -18.32 -15.28 -6.72
C PHE A 472 -18.36 -16.35 -7.80
N SER A 473 -17.46 -16.31 -8.79
CA SER A 473 -17.36 -17.30 -9.85
C SER A 473 -16.49 -18.49 -9.43
N LYS A 474 -16.63 -19.59 -10.17
CA LYS A 474 -15.77 -20.79 -10.04
C LYS A 474 -14.43 -20.66 -10.79
N LEU A 475 -14.22 -19.56 -11.49
CA LEU A 475 -13.00 -19.37 -12.27
C LEU A 475 -11.80 -19.18 -11.33
N PRO A 476 -10.66 -19.79 -11.65
CA PRO A 476 -9.45 -19.57 -10.89
C PRO A 476 -8.95 -18.14 -11.08
N THR A 477 -8.44 -17.53 -10.01
CA THR A 477 -7.72 -16.27 -10.05
C THR A 477 -6.39 -16.45 -10.80
N VAL A 478 -5.72 -15.35 -11.12
CA VAL A 478 -4.40 -15.44 -11.77
C VAL A 478 -3.38 -16.15 -10.87
N ILE A 479 -3.44 -15.94 -9.54
CA ILE A 479 -2.51 -16.60 -8.61
C ILE A 479 -2.89 -18.06 -8.34
N GLU A 480 -4.17 -18.44 -8.37
CA GLU A 480 -4.59 -19.86 -8.32
C GLU A 480 -4.11 -20.63 -9.55
N LYS A 481 -4.04 -19.97 -10.69
CA LYS A 481 -3.63 -20.60 -11.95
C LYS A 481 -2.11 -20.67 -12.16
N TYR A 482 -1.39 -19.61 -11.79
CA TYR A 482 0.02 -19.45 -12.13
C TYR A 482 0.97 -19.42 -10.93
N GLY A 483 0.44 -19.25 -9.71
CA GLY A 483 1.21 -19.08 -8.48
C GLY A 483 1.57 -17.61 -8.19
N LEU A 484 1.61 -17.27 -6.90
CA LEU A 484 1.85 -15.92 -6.43
C LEU A 484 3.23 -15.38 -6.84
N ASP A 485 4.29 -16.18 -6.65
CA ASP A 485 5.66 -15.77 -6.93
C ASP A 485 5.86 -15.48 -8.43
N TYR A 486 5.34 -16.38 -9.29
CA TYR A 486 5.41 -16.18 -10.74
C TYR A 486 4.71 -14.90 -11.19
N ILE A 487 3.50 -14.62 -10.66
CA ILE A 487 2.78 -13.40 -11.01
C ILE A 487 3.50 -12.15 -10.47
N ASN A 488 4.07 -12.22 -9.26
CA ASN A 488 4.88 -11.13 -8.70
C ASN A 488 6.09 -10.78 -9.59
N GLU A 489 6.72 -11.77 -10.19
CA GLU A 489 7.82 -11.55 -11.14
C GLU A 489 7.33 -10.96 -12.46
N GLU A 490 6.24 -11.49 -13.03
CA GLU A 490 5.72 -11.06 -14.33
C GLU A 490 5.19 -9.61 -14.31
N VAL A 491 4.49 -9.19 -13.26
CA VAL A 491 3.96 -7.82 -13.19
C VAL A 491 5.04 -6.75 -13.00
N GLN A 492 6.24 -7.15 -12.54
CA GLN A 492 7.38 -6.25 -12.43
C GLN A 492 8.08 -6.01 -13.77
N LYS A 493 7.85 -6.88 -14.75
CA LYS A 493 8.41 -6.71 -16.10
C LYS A 493 7.70 -5.61 -16.87
N SER A 494 8.36 -5.03 -17.85
CA SER A 494 7.76 -4.10 -18.78
C SER A 494 6.66 -4.80 -19.60
N SER A 495 5.52 -4.18 -19.72
CA SER A 495 4.44 -4.58 -20.63
C SER A 495 4.15 -3.44 -21.56
N GLU A 496 4.51 -3.61 -22.83
CA GLU A 496 4.33 -2.58 -23.86
C GLU A 496 2.91 -2.06 -23.91
N TYR A 497 1.93 -2.97 -23.86
CA TYR A 497 0.51 -2.62 -23.88
C TYR A 497 0.10 -1.81 -22.65
N LEU A 498 0.42 -2.30 -21.44
CA LEU A 498 0.01 -1.63 -20.21
C LEU A 498 0.72 -0.29 -20.02
N ASP A 499 2.02 -0.24 -20.34
CA ASP A 499 2.83 0.96 -20.15
C ASP A 499 2.38 2.09 -21.09
N GLU A 500 1.93 1.77 -22.32
CA GLU A 500 1.49 2.76 -23.31
C GLU A 500 0.01 3.11 -23.25
N ASN A 501 -0.86 2.11 -22.96
CA ASN A 501 -2.30 2.30 -23.08
C ASN A 501 -2.99 2.48 -21.73
N ILE A 502 -2.43 1.99 -20.65
CA ILE A 502 -3.06 1.99 -19.33
C ILE A 502 -2.36 2.95 -18.37
N TYR A 503 -1.07 2.70 -18.08
CA TYR A 503 -0.32 3.57 -17.17
C TYR A 503 0.01 4.92 -17.81
N GLN A 504 0.26 4.95 -19.12
CA GLN A 504 0.60 6.13 -19.93
C GLN A 504 1.66 7.00 -19.25
N PHE A 505 2.72 6.38 -18.82
CA PHE A 505 3.86 7.09 -18.23
C PHE A 505 4.49 8.04 -19.26
N ASN A 506 4.49 9.34 -18.98
CA ASN A 506 5.10 10.38 -19.82
C ASN A 506 6.62 10.42 -19.71
#